data_0edc17b0dc3e95007451557fdfa43a73
#
_entry.id   0edc17b0dc3e95007451557fdfa43a73
#
_cell.length_a   1.000
_cell.length_b   1.000
_cell.length_c   1.000
_cell.angle_alpha   90.00
_cell.angle_beta   90.00
_cell.angle_gamma   90.00
#
_symmetry.space_group_name_H-M   'P 1'
#
loop_
_entity.id
_entity.type
_entity.pdbx_description
1 polymer ?
#
loop_
_entity_poly.entity_id
_entity_poly.type
_entity_poly.pdbx_seq_one_letter_code
_entity_poly.pdbx_strand_id
1 'polypeptide(L)'
;MVVRIFTDGACSGNPGPGGWAAIIINGDYINKISGSDKSTTNNRMEIIAVIEGLKTIDNAANIEVITDSAYVVNTMTKCWKRNKNQDLWNELDTLVSKHNVKFTWVKGHASNQYNNECDRMAVLEYQKYKV
;
A
#
# COMPACT_ATOMS: atom_id res chain seq x y z
N MET A 1 3.27 -1.76 21.47
CA MET A 1 2.73 -2.67 20.44
C MET A 1 2.86 -2.03 19.08
N VAL A 2 3.25 -2.80 18.08
CA VAL A 2 3.42 -2.30 16.71
C VAL A 2 2.30 -2.85 15.84
N VAL A 3 1.60 -1.95 15.15
CA VAL A 3 0.63 -2.33 14.12
C VAL A 3 1.41 -2.61 12.84
N ARG A 4 1.14 -3.74 12.19
CA ARG A 4 1.76 -4.09 10.92
C ARG A 4 0.76 -3.94 9.80
N ILE A 5 1.18 -3.27 8.72
CA ILE A 5 0.34 -3.09 7.54
C ILE A 5 1.10 -3.63 6.34
N PHE A 6 0.58 -4.70 5.75
CA PHE A 6 1.09 -5.28 4.50
C PHE A 6 0.31 -4.65 3.35
N THR A 7 1.00 -4.18 2.33
CA THR A 7 0.35 -3.48 1.21
C THR A 7 0.87 -3.97 -0.13
N ASP A 8 0.02 -3.90 -1.15
CA ASP A 8 0.42 -4.15 -2.53
C ASP A 8 -0.51 -3.41 -3.48
N GLY A 9 0.02 -3.13 -4.66
CA GLY A 9 -0.74 -2.54 -5.75
C GLY A 9 -0.41 -3.23 -7.05
N ALA A 10 -1.37 -3.32 -7.94
CA ALA A 10 -1.21 -3.95 -9.23
C ALA A 10 -2.00 -3.19 -10.29
N CYS A 11 -1.51 -3.23 -11.53
CA CYS A 11 -2.18 -2.54 -12.63
C CYS A 11 -2.06 -3.38 -13.89
N SER A 12 -3.17 -3.48 -14.62
CA SER A 12 -3.20 -4.17 -15.91
C SER A 12 -2.98 -3.14 -17.01
N GLY A 13 -1.73 -2.96 -17.40
CA GLY A 13 -1.32 -1.86 -18.28
C GLY A 13 -0.87 -0.65 -17.45
N ASN A 14 -0.36 0.36 -18.11
CA ASN A 14 0.18 1.52 -17.42
C ASN A 14 0.09 2.76 -18.30
N PRO A 15 -1.06 3.48 -18.34
CA PRO A 15 -2.22 3.34 -17.47
C PRO A 15 -3.18 2.20 -17.86
N GLY A 16 -4.03 1.83 -16.91
CA GLY A 16 -5.06 0.82 -17.14
C GLY A 16 -5.79 0.52 -15.82
N PRO A 17 -6.67 -0.48 -15.80
CA PRO A 17 -7.33 -0.88 -14.57
C PRO A 17 -6.32 -1.33 -13.52
N GLY A 18 -6.50 -0.88 -12.31
CA GLY A 18 -5.62 -1.22 -11.20
C GLY A 18 -6.36 -1.61 -9.94
N GLY A 19 -5.66 -2.27 -9.04
CA GLY A 19 -6.17 -2.64 -7.74
C GLY A 19 -5.12 -2.46 -6.66
N TRP A 20 -5.58 -2.31 -5.44
CA TRP A 20 -4.72 -2.19 -4.28
C TRP A 20 -5.28 -3.04 -3.13
N ALA A 21 -4.42 -3.43 -2.22
CA ALA A 21 -4.84 -4.18 -1.04
C ALA A 21 -3.96 -3.86 0.15
N ALA A 22 -4.55 -3.93 1.34
CA ALA A 22 -3.82 -3.79 2.59
C ALA A 22 -4.36 -4.79 3.61
N ILE A 23 -3.45 -5.37 4.38
CA ILE A 23 -3.79 -6.25 5.50
C ILE A 23 -3.19 -5.63 6.75
N ILE A 24 -4.06 -5.27 7.68
CA ILE A 24 -3.69 -4.60 8.92
C ILE A 24 -3.75 -5.60 10.06
N ILE A 25 -2.64 -5.79 10.75
CA ILE A 25 -2.54 -6.70 11.89
C ILE A 25 -2.26 -5.88 13.14
N ASN A 26 -3.21 -5.89 14.07
CA ASN A 26 -3.13 -5.18 15.34
C ASN A 26 -3.41 -6.19 16.46
N GLY A 27 -2.35 -6.77 17.04
CA GLY A 27 -2.50 -7.86 17.97
C GLY A 27 -3.18 -9.07 17.33
N ASP A 28 -4.30 -9.50 17.87
CA ASP A 28 -5.08 -10.61 17.33
C ASP A 28 -6.08 -10.17 16.26
N TYR A 29 -6.20 -8.86 16.04
CA TYR A 29 -7.15 -8.30 15.08
C TYR A 29 -6.50 -8.22 13.70
N ILE A 30 -7.16 -8.81 12.70
CA ILE A 30 -6.71 -8.77 11.30
C ILE A 30 -7.81 -8.14 10.48
N ASN A 31 -7.48 -7.05 9.77
CA ASN A 31 -8.40 -6.36 8.88
C ASN A 31 -7.83 -6.38 7.47
N LYS A 32 -8.65 -6.79 6.50
CA LYS A 32 -8.24 -6.87 5.09
C LYS A 32 -9.12 -5.93 4.30
N ILE A 33 -8.49 -5.01 3.57
CA ILE A 33 -9.19 -4.05 2.73
C ILE A 33 -8.58 -4.04 1.33
N SER A 34 -9.40 -3.71 0.34
CA SER A 34 -8.96 -3.62 -1.04
C SER A 34 -9.84 -2.67 -1.82
N GLY A 35 -9.36 -2.23 -2.97
CA GLY A 35 -10.12 -1.37 -3.85
C GLY A 35 -9.54 -1.36 -5.24
N SER A 36 -10.19 -0.65 -6.14
CA SER A 36 -9.82 -0.64 -7.54
C SER A 36 -10.02 0.74 -8.16
N ASP A 37 -9.38 0.95 -9.31
CA ASP A 37 -9.56 2.13 -10.13
C ASP A 37 -9.58 1.67 -11.59
N LYS A 38 -10.50 2.24 -12.36
CA LYS A 38 -10.69 1.89 -13.76
C LYS A 38 -9.49 2.28 -14.63
N SER A 39 -8.82 3.38 -14.28
CA SER A 39 -7.68 3.88 -15.03
C SER A 39 -6.67 4.51 -14.07
N THR A 40 -5.54 3.83 -13.90
CA THR A 40 -4.52 4.25 -12.93
C THR A 40 -3.16 3.69 -13.36
N THR A 41 -2.17 3.78 -12.47
CA THR A 41 -0.84 3.21 -12.69
C THR A 41 -0.46 2.31 -11.53
N ASN A 42 0.51 1.44 -11.76
CA ASN A 42 1.02 0.56 -10.71
C ASN A 42 1.51 1.37 -9.49
N ASN A 43 2.29 2.42 -9.74
CA ASN A 43 2.83 3.25 -8.64
C ASN A 43 1.73 3.93 -7.83
N ARG A 44 0.67 4.43 -8.47
CA ARG A 44 -0.45 5.02 -7.74
C ARG A 44 -1.14 3.99 -6.85
N MET A 45 -1.35 2.77 -7.35
CA MET A 45 -1.97 1.71 -6.57
C MET A 45 -1.13 1.32 -5.36
N GLU A 46 0.20 1.29 -5.52
CA GLU A 46 1.11 1.03 -4.41
C GLU A 46 1.01 2.09 -3.31
N ILE A 47 0.97 3.37 -3.69
CA ILE A 47 0.83 4.46 -2.73
C ILE A 47 -0.54 4.42 -2.05
N ILE A 48 -1.60 4.23 -2.82
CA ILE A 48 -2.98 4.20 -2.30
C ILE A 48 -3.16 3.08 -1.29
N ALA A 49 -2.56 1.92 -1.53
CA ALA A 49 -2.62 0.81 -0.57
C ALA A 49 -2.11 1.24 0.81
N VAL A 50 -1.00 1.97 0.86
CA VAL A 50 -0.45 2.47 2.13
C VAL A 50 -1.38 3.51 2.74
N ILE A 51 -1.87 4.45 1.94
CA ILE A 51 -2.79 5.49 2.41
C ILE A 51 -4.03 4.87 3.04
N GLU A 52 -4.69 3.96 2.32
CA GLU A 52 -5.92 3.35 2.82
C GLU A 52 -5.67 2.47 4.05
N GLY A 53 -4.52 1.80 4.10
CA GLY A 53 -4.14 1.04 5.29
C GLY A 53 -3.96 1.95 6.50
N LEU A 54 -3.26 3.07 6.35
CA LEU A 54 -3.04 4.02 7.45
C LEU A 54 -4.35 4.66 7.91
N LYS A 55 -5.30 4.90 7.00
CA LYS A 55 -6.59 5.48 7.35
C LYS A 55 -7.41 4.62 8.31
N THR A 56 -7.12 3.33 8.40
CA THR A 56 -7.83 2.45 9.33
C THR A 56 -7.40 2.64 10.79
N ILE A 57 -6.32 3.38 11.03
CA ILE A 57 -5.76 3.57 12.37
C ILE A 57 -6.11 4.99 12.83
N ASP A 58 -7.05 5.11 13.76
CA ASP A 58 -7.59 6.41 14.20
C ASP A 58 -6.66 7.15 15.14
N ASN A 59 -6.06 6.45 16.11
CA ASN A 59 -5.22 7.06 17.12
C ASN A 59 -3.74 6.88 16.78
N ALA A 60 -2.90 7.81 17.26
CA ALA A 60 -1.45 7.73 17.05
C ALA A 60 -0.91 6.38 17.49
N ALA A 61 -0.10 5.75 16.65
CA ALA A 61 0.41 4.41 16.89
C ALA A 61 1.82 4.24 16.30
N ASN A 62 2.50 3.19 16.75
CA ASN A 62 3.69 2.70 16.12
C ASN A 62 3.28 1.73 15.02
N ILE A 63 3.68 2.03 13.78
CA ILE A 63 3.23 1.26 12.62
C ILE A 63 4.43 0.83 11.78
N GLU A 64 4.43 -0.42 11.36
CA GLU A 64 5.37 -0.90 10.36
C GLU A 64 4.60 -1.18 9.07
N VAL A 65 4.95 -0.48 8.00
CA VAL A 65 4.41 -0.73 6.65
C VAL A 65 5.38 -1.66 5.92
N ILE A 66 4.87 -2.79 5.45
CA ILE A 66 5.67 -3.82 4.79
C ILE A 66 5.17 -3.95 3.35
N THR A 67 6.03 -3.65 2.40
CA THR A 67 5.67 -3.62 0.98
C THR A 67 6.83 -4.09 0.10
N ASP A 68 6.51 -4.62 -1.07
CA ASP A 68 7.53 -4.96 -2.07
C ASP A 68 7.79 -3.80 -3.04
N SER A 69 7.13 -2.66 -2.84
CA SER A 69 7.34 -1.47 -3.67
C SER A 69 8.59 -0.72 -3.23
N ALA A 70 9.68 -0.90 -3.97
CA ALA A 70 10.90 -0.11 -3.74
C ALA A 70 10.63 1.38 -3.97
N TYR A 71 9.73 1.72 -4.89
CA TYR A 71 9.34 3.10 -5.17
C TYR A 71 8.78 3.78 -3.92
N VAL A 72 7.84 3.13 -3.22
CA VAL A 72 7.25 3.69 -2.00
C VAL A 72 8.30 3.79 -0.89
N VAL A 73 9.01 2.69 -0.62
CA VAL A 73 9.97 2.65 0.49
C VAL A 73 11.07 3.69 0.30
N ASN A 74 11.65 3.75 -0.90
CA ASN A 74 12.77 4.65 -1.15
C ASN A 74 12.34 6.11 -1.20
N THR A 75 11.14 6.41 -1.69
CA THR A 75 10.61 7.77 -1.66
C THR A 75 10.43 8.26 -0.22
N MET A 76 9.93 7.40 0.65
CA MET A 76 9.66 7.76 2.05
C MET A 76 10.90 7.74 2.93
N THR A 77 11.89 6.90 2.63
CA THR A 77 13.07 6.73 3.51
C THR A 77 14.34 7.37 2.96
N LYS A 78 14.46 7.50 1.63
CA LYS A 78 15.66 8.04 0.98
C LYS A 78 15.41 9.36 0.27
N CYS A 79 14.23 9.95 0.46
CA CYS A 79 13.84 11.23 -0.12
C CYS A 79 13.99 11.27 -1.64
N TRP A 80 13.60 10.21 -2.33
CA TRP A 80 13.56 10.20 -3.79
C TRP A 80 12.66 11.32 -4.29
N LYS A 81 13.00 11.91 -5.44
CA LYS A 81 12.22 13.00 -6.02
C LYS A 81 10.79 12.59 -6.28
N ARG A 82 9.86 13.48 -5.92
CA ARG A 82 8.42 13.28 -6.09
C ARG A 82 7.92 14.08 -7.28
N ASN A 83 8.32 13.67 -8.49
CA ASN A 83 7.96 14.37 -9.73
C ASN A 83 6.52 14.08 -10.16
N LYS A 84 5.95 12.96 -9.70
CA LYS A 84 4.60 12.51 -10.05
C LYS A 84 3.87 12.13 -8.78
N ASN A 85 2.52 12.05 -8.88
CA ASN A 85 1.67 11.58 -7.80
C ASN A 85 1.71 12.49 -6.56
N GLN A 86 1.87 13.80 -6.78
CA GLN A 86 1.97 14.78 -5.70
C GLN A 86 0.75 14.74 -4.78
N ASP A 87 -0.44 14.56 -5.35
CA ASP A 87 -1.68 14.44 -4.59
C ASP A 87 -1.61 13.31 -3.56
N LEU A 88 -1.11 12.16 -3.99
CA LEU A 88 -1.00 10.99 -3.13
C LEU A 88 0.12 11.13 -2.10
N TRP A 89 1.27 11.67 -2.51
CA TRP A 89 2.38 11.88 -1.56
C TRP A 89 2.00 12.87 -0.47
N ASN A 90 1.26 13.93 -0.82
CA ASN A 90 0.80 14.91 0.17
C ASN A 90 -0.16 14.27 1.17
N GLU A 91 -1.08 13.44 0.70
CA GLU A 91 -2.00 12.72 1.58
C GLU A 91 -1.25 11.74 2.47
N LEU A 92 -0.29 11.00 1.92
CA LEU A 92 0.51 10.04 2.68
C LEU A 92 1.33 10.74 3.76
N ASP A 93 1.97 11.87 3.43
CA ASP A 93 2.75 12.65 4.41
C ASP A 93 1.89 13.07 5.60
N THR A 94 0.67 13.52 5.33
CA THR A 94 -0.27 13.93 6.38
C THR A 94 -0.59 12.76 7.31
N LEU A 95 -0.84 11.58 6.76
CA LEU A 95 -1.14 10.39 7.55
C LEU A 95 0.07 9.92 8.35
N VAL A 96 1.25 9.90 7.73
CA VAL A 96 2.48 9.47 8.39
C VAL A 96 2.82 10.37 9.57
N SER A 97 2.52 11.68 9.45
CA SER A 97 2.81 12.63 10.53
C SER A 97 2.02 12.37 11.82
N LYS A 98 0.92 11.62 11.73
CA LYS A 98 0.08 11.28 12.89
C LYS A 98 0.59 10.09 13.68
N HIS A 99 1.54 9.35 13.13
CA HIS A 99 2.00 8.09 13.69
C HIS A 99 3.53 8.04 13.69
N ASN A 100 4.08 7.01 14.34
CA ASN A 100 5.49 6.66 14.19
C ASN A 100 5.56 5.50 13.19
N VAL A 101 5.89 5.81 11.94
CA VAL A 101 5.82 4.84 10.83
C VAL A 101 7.21 4.42 10.38
N LYS A 102 7.42 3.11 10.32
CA LYS A 102 8.61 2.50 9.74
C LYS A 102 8.21 1.82 8.43
N PHE A 103 8.97 2.07 7.37
CA PHE A 103 8.76 1.43 6.07
C PHE A 103 9.78 0.32 5.88
N THR A 104 9.29 -0.90 5.61
CA THR A 104 10.12 -2.08 5.43
C THR A 104 9.88 -2.66 4.03
N TRP A 105 10.96 -2.76 3.26
CA TRP A 105 10.88 -3.40 1.94
C TRP A 105 11.06 -4.90 2.06
N VAL A 106 10.22 -5.66 1.34
CA VAL A 106 10.37 -7.11 1.20
C VAL A 106 10.40 -7.45 -0.28
N LYS A 107 11.05 -8.55 -0.61
CA LYS A 107 11.13 -9.00 -1.99
C LYS A 107 9.76 -9.52 -2.43
N GLY A 108 9.29 -9.06 -3.61
CA GLY A 108 8.03 -9.53 -4.17
C GLY A 108 8.07 -11.02 -4.49
N HIS A 109 6.93 -11.69 -4.32
CA HIS A 109 6.77 -13.13 -4.54
C HIS A 109 7.69 -14.00 -3.67
N ALA A 110 8.15 -13.45 -2.55
CA ALA A 110 8.92 -14.19 -1.55
C ALA A 110 7.97 -14.97 -0.63
N SER A 111 8.50 -15.54 0.45
CA SER A 111 7.76 -16.43 1.34
C SER A 111 6.75 -15.73 2.28
N ASN A 112 6.59 -14.41 2.21
CA ASN A 112 5.67 -13.70 3.09
C ASN A 112 4.23 -13.90 2.64
N GLN A 113 3.45 -14.64 3.44
CA GLN A 113 2.08 -15.00 3.08
C GLN A 113 1.15 -13.80 2.98
N TYR A 114 1.34 -12.77 3.80
CA TYR A 114 0.47 -11.59 3.78
C TYR A 114 0.73 -10.72 2.55
N ASN A 115 1.98 -10.57 2.14
CA ASN A 115 2.29 -9.86 0.90
C ASN A 115 1.74 -10.60 -0.32
N ASN A 116 1.85 -11.93 -0.32
CA ASN A 116 1.30 -12.76 -1.39
C ASN A 116 -0.23 -12.65 -1.45
N GLU A 117 -0.87 -12.59 -0.29
CA GLU A 117 -2.33 -12.40 -0.23
C GLU A 117 -2.73 -11.00 -0.73
N CYS A 118 -1.99 -9.95 -0.35
CA CYS A 118 -2.23 -8.60 -0.86
C CYS A 118 -2.12 -8.56 -2.38
N ASP A 119 -1.11 -9.21 -2.96
CA ASP A 119 -0.96 -9.28 -4.42
C ASP A 119 -2.19 -9.90 -5.06
N ARG A 120 -2.63 -11.04 -4.54
CA ARG A 120 -3.81 -11.74 -5.04
C ARG A 120 -5.06 -10.87 -4.95
N MET A 121 -5.25 -10.19 -3.80
CA MET A 121 -6.39 -9.31 -3.60
C MET A 121 -6.38 -8.12 -4.57
N ALA A 122 -5.21 -7.51 -4.78
CA ALA A 122 -5.06 -6.38 -5.70
C ALA A 122 -5.36 -6.79 -7.14
N VAL A 123 -4.88 -7.95 -7.56
CA VAL A 123 -5.14 -8.48 -8.91
C VAL A 123 -6.64 -8.75 -9.09
N LEU A 124 -7.29 -9.36 -8.11
CA LEU A 124 -8.74 -9.61 -8.17
C LEU A 124 -9.52 -8.30 -8.32
N GLU A 125 -9.07 -7.23 -7.69
CA GLU A 125 -9.77 -5.94 -7.78
C GLU A 125 -9.75 -5.39 -9.20
N TYR A 126 -8.62 -5.39 -9.90
CA TYR A 126 -8.62 -4.85 -11.26
C TYR A 126 -9.26 -5.79 -12.28
N GLN A 127 -9.33 -7.09 -11.98
CA GLN A 127 -9.97 -8.04 -12.89
C GLN A 127 -11.46 -7.78 -13.08
N LYS A 128 -12.09 -7.02 -12.18
CA LYS A 128 -13.49 -6.60 -12.33
C LYS A 128 -13.72 -5.83 -13.62
N TYR A 129 -12.71 -5.17 -14.15
CA TYR A 129 -12.81 -4.36 -15.37
C TYR A 129 -12.48 -5.15 -16.64
N LYS A 130 -12.06 -6.39 -16.49
CA LYS A 130 -11.75 -7.28 -17.60
C LYS A 130 -12.89 -8.26 -17.80
N VAL A 131 -13.61 -8.08 -18.87
CA VAL A 131 -14.78 -8.91 -19.20
C VAL A 131 -14.46 -9.75 -20.41
#